data_7912f635e34d94de343c85fe60c17afb
#
_entry.id   7912f635e34d94de343c85fe60c17afb
#
_cell.length_a   1.000
_cell.length_b   1.000
_cell.length_c   1.000
_cell.angle_alpha   90.00
_cell.angle_beta   90.00
_cell.angle_gamma   90.00
#
_symmetry.space_group_name_H-M   'P 1'
#
loop_
_entity.id
_entity.type
_entity.pdbx_description
1 polymer ?
#
loop_
_entity_poly.entity_id
_entity_poly.type
_entity_poly.pdbx_seq_one_letter_code
_entity_poly.pdbx_strand_id
1 'polypeptide(L)'
;MANQMLGAMVNEHYGSEGLLDRILTVARETGIEIDEARSDDFSAVSEFHIGGRKATIDLGNMAQLSAGDKVLDVGSGLGGPARTLVEKFAVLVEGIDLTHEFCLVANELTRITGFSDRAVFSQGNALSLTGDSEHYDVVWTQQSCMNIEDKRRMLSEAYRVLKPGGTFIFQEVFAGDREGAIRLPVPWARKSEMSFLWPAEAIRNSILEAGFIENIWKNVTTQYLEEYRVTAEKTRDSMQSSTLGVHLLLGNEAKLMRKNVVDNLSKGLISVYQGVFKK
;
A
#
# COMPACT_ATOMS: atom_id res chain seq x y z
N MET A 1 3.62 -7.29 -24.35
CA MET A 1 2.47 -6.43 -24.74
C MET A 1 1.45 -6.29 -23.62
N ALA A 2 0.86 -7.36 -23.05
CA ALA A 2 -0.14 -7.25 -21.96
C ALA A 2 0.38 -6.49 -20.72
N ASN A 3 1.56 -6.84 -20.20
CA ASN A 3 2.17 -6.13 -19.06
C ASN A 3 2.48 -4.65 -19.32
N GLN A 4 2.79 -4.28 -20.57
CA GLN A 4 3.03 -2.87 -20.93
C GLN A 4 1.71 -2.08 -20.98
N MET A 5 0.64 -2.70 -21.48
CA MET A 5 -0.69 -2.09 -21.47
C MET A 5 -1.23 -1.91 -20.05
N LEU A 6 -1.07 -2.92 -19.20
CA LEU A 6 -1.47 -2.82 -17.77
C LEU A 6 -0.68 -1.72 -17.06
N GLY A 7 0.63 -1.64 -17.26
CA GLY A 7 1.45 -0.57 -16.72
C GLY A 7 1.00 0.83 -17.18
N ALA A 8 0.62 0.98 -18.43
CA ALA A 8 0.06 2.23 -18.94
C ALA A 8 -1.30 2.57 -18.28
N MET A 9 -2.19 1.59 -18.10
CA MET A 9 -3.48 1.78 -17.43
C MET A 9 -3.32 2.15 -15.94
N VAL A 10 -2.36 1.53 -15.23
CA VAL A 10 -2.03 1.87 -13.85
C VAL A 10 -1.49 3.28 -13.75
N ASN A 11 -0.56 3.66 -14.63
CA ASN A 11 -0.04 5.03 -14.70
C ASN A 11 -1.14 6.07 -15.06
N GLU A 12 -2.07 5.74 -15.96
CA GLU A 12 -3.21 6.61 -16.27
C GLU A 12 -4.18 6.75 -15.10
N HIS A 13 -4.37 5.67 -14.31
CA HIS A 13 -5.25 5.67 -13.15
C HIS A 13 -4.71 6.50 -11.99
N TYR A 14 -3.42 6.41 -11.72
CA TYR A 14 -2.76 7.04 -10.58
C TYR A 14 -1.92 8.28 -10.95
N GLY A 15 -1.42 8.36 -12.19
CA GLY A 15 -0.60 9.49 -12.67
C GLY A 15 -1.43 10.77 -12.74
N SER A 16 -0.92 11.84 -12.15
CA SER A 16 -1.59 13.14 -12.09
C SER A 16 -0.55 14.24 -12.01
N GLU A 17 -0.21 14.86 -13.14
CA GLU A 17 0.75 15.96 -13.17
C GLU A 17 0.47 17.01 -12.09
N GLY A 18 1.53 17.47 -11.40
CA GLY A 18 1.44 18.44 -10.33
C GLY A 18 0.84 17.90 -9.01
N LEU A 19 0.87 16.59 -8.77
CA LEU A 19 0.37 16.00 -7.53
C LEU A 19 1.08 16.56 -6.30
N LEU A 20 2.40 16.70 -6.34
CA LEU A 20 3.17 17.26 -5.24
C LEU A 20 2.72 18.68 -4.91
N ASP A 21 2.59 19.54 -5.91
CA ASP A 21 2.18 20.95 -5.71
C ASP A 21 0.79 21.03 -5.08
N ARG A 22 -0.14 20.18 -5.51
CA ARG A 22 -1.48 20.09 -4.89
C ARG A 22 -1.41 19.67 -3.42
N ILE A 23 -0.60 18.63 -3.11
CA ILE A 23 -0.41 18.16 -1.73
C ILE A 23 0.17 19.30 -0.86
N LEU A 24 1.24 19.95 -1.32
CA LEU A 24 1.89 21.02 -0.55
C LEU A 24 1.03 22.28 -0.42
N THR A 25 0.23 22.60 -1.44
CA THR A 25 -0.73 23.70 -1.37
C THR A 25 -1.77 23.44 -0.29
N VAL A 26 -2.42 22.28 -0.32
CA VAL A 26 -3.43 21.91 0.69
C VAL A 26 -2.81 21.78 2.07
N ALA A 27 -1.57 21.30 2.19
CA ALA A 27 -0.86 21.24 3.46
C ALA A 27 -0.71 22.63 4.08
N ARG A 28 -0.26 23.63 3.30
CA ARG A 28 -0.15 25.03 3.78
C ARG A 28 -1.52 25.63 4.14
N GLU A 29 -2.54 25.39 3.32
CA GLU A 29 -3.91 25.85 3.59
C GLU A 29 -4.50 25.25 4.87
N THR A 30 -4.04 24.07 5.28
CA THR A 30 -4.45 23.43 6.54
C THR A 30 -3.55 23.77 7.72
N GLY A 31 -2.59 24.69 7.54
CA GLY A 31 -1.73 25.20 8.60
C GLY A 31 -0.49 24.36 8.88
N ILE A 32 -0.09 23.48 7.95
CA ILE A 32 1.15 22.73 8.07
C ILE A 32 2.30 23.59 7.56
N GLU A 33 3.24 23.92 8.44
CA GLU A 33 4.50 24.57 8.09
C GLU A 33 5.43 23.52 7.47
N ILE A 34 5.70 23.64 6.16
CA ILE A 34 6.39 22.60 5.38
C ILE A 34 7.80 22.33 5.91
N ASP A 35 8.52 23.33 6.38
CA ASP A 35 9.88 23.20 6.91
C ASP A 35 9.92 22.50 8.29
N GLU A 36 8.78 22.36 8.96
CA GLU A 36 8.61 21.68 10.24
C GLU A 36 7.74 20.43 10.13
N ALA A 37 7.32 20.08 8.90
CA ALA A 37 6.36 19.00 8.65
C ALA A 37 6.92 17.62 9.04
N ARG A 38 6.06 16.83 9.65
CA ARG A 38 6.34 15.46 10.11
C ARG A 38 5.69 14.44 9.20
N SER A 39 6.17 13.21 9.24
CA SER A 39 5.59 12.10 8.46
C SER A 39 4.09 11.93 8.66
N ASP A 40 3.60 12.15 9.88
CA ASP A 40 2.19 12.01 10.23
C ASP A 40 1.30 13.06 9.56
N ASP A 41 1.80 14.26 9.30
CA ASP A 41 1.06 15.35 8.65
C ASP A 41 0.62 14.96 7.22
N PHE A 42 1.37 14.09 6.56
CA PHE A 42 1.05 13.58 5.23
C PHE A 42 0.38 12.20 5.22
N SER A 43 0.14 11.59 6.39
CA SER A 43 -0.37 10.20 6.47
C SER A 43 -1.73 10.03 5.77
N ALA A 44 -2.63 11.01 5.89
CA ALA A 44 -3.96 10.96 5.29
C ALA A 44 -3.96 10.90 3.76
N VAL A 45 -2.90 11.38 3.08
CA VAL A 45 -2.75 11.33 1.63
C VAL A 45 -1.80 10.22 1.19
N SER A 46 -0.82 9.84 2.01
CA SER A 46 0.23 8.91 1.62
C SER A 46 0.08 7.48 2.16
N GLU A 47 -0.80 7.27 3.14
CA GLU A 47 -1.17 5.93 3.63
C GLU A 47 -2.63 5.62 3.28
N PHE A 48 -2.93 5.57 1.99
CA PHE A 48 -4.29 5.44 1.46
C PHE A 48 -4.81 4.00 1.37
N HIS A 49 -4.14 3.06 1.98
CA HIS A 49 -4.60 1.69 2.18
C HIS A 49 -5.61 1.59 3.35
N ILE A 50 -6.33 0.48 3.42
CA ILE A 50 -7.29 0.18 4.50
C ILE A 50 -6.55 0.14 5.83
N GLY A 51 -7.05 0.89 6.82
CA GLY A 51 -6.47 1.01 8.15
C GLY A 51 -5.40 2.09 8.29
N GLY A 52 -4.91 2.69 7.19
CA GLY A 52 -3.97 3.81 7.19
C GLY A 52 -2.74 3.56 8.07
N ARG A 53 -2.12 4.62 8.56
CA ARG A 53 -0.89 4.59 9.36
C ARG A 53 -0.92 3.59 10.52
N LYS A 54 -2.07 3.45 11.19
CA LYS A 54 -2.22 2.49 12.28
C LYS A 54 -1.99 1.06 11.81
N ALA A 55 -2.53 0.70 10.64
CA ALA A 55 -2.34 -0.64 10.08
C ALA A 55 -0.88 -0.93 9.76
N THR A 56 -0.12 0.05 9.24
CA THR A 56 1.32 -0.07 9.01
C THR A 56 2.08 -0.35 10.33
N ILE A 57 1.77 0.40 11.39
CA ILE A 57 2.39 0.21 12.71
C ILE A 57 2.04 -1.17 13.30
N ASP A 58 0.76 -1.54 13.27
CA ASP A 58 0.29 -2.82 13.81
C ASP A 58 0.94 -4.00 13.06
N LEU A 59 1.05 -3.92 11.74
CA LEU A 59 1.69 -4.94 10.89
C LEU A 59 3.20 -5.03 11.16
N GLY A 60 3.89 -3.89 11.32
CA GLY A 60 5.31 -3.86 11.67
C GLY A 60 5.59 -4.46 13.04
N ASN A 61 4.74 -4.18 14.05
CA ASN A 61 4.83 -4.81 15.36
C ASN A 61 4.60 -6.33 15.29
N MET A 62 3.60 -6.77 14.52
CA MET A 62 3.29 -8.19 14.33
C MET A 62 4.45 -8.94 13.68
N ALA A 63 5.15 -8.30 12.75
CA ALA A 63 6.30 -8.85 12.05
C ALA A 63 7.61 -8.77 12.86
N GLN A 64 7.63 -8.07 13.98
CA GLN A 64 8.79 -7.87 14.85
C GLN A 64 9.99 -7.26 14.12
N LEU A 65 9.75 -6.18 13.34
CA LEU A 65 10.80 -5.46 12.64
C LEU A 65 11.89 -4.98 13.61
N SER A 66 13.13 -5.06 13.17
CA SER A 66 14.31 -4.69 13.94
C SER A 66 14.98 -3.45 13.36
N ALA A 67 15.60 -2.64 14.23
CA ALA A 67 16.35 -1.48 13.79
C ALA A 67 17.50 -1.89 12.84
N GLY A 68 17.58 -1.21 11.70
CA GLY A 68 18.57 -1.48 10.66
C GLY A 68 18.19 -2.55 9.65
N ASP A 69 17.01 -3.21 9.79
CA ASP A 69 16.50 -4.11 8.75
C ASP A 69 16.40 -3.37 7.43
N LYS A 70 16.87 -3.99 6.36
CA LYS A 70 16.68 -3.52 4.98
C LYS A 70 15.36 -4.00 4.44
N VAL A 71 14.44 -3.09 4.23
CA VAL A 71 13.08 -3.35 3.76
C VAL A 71 12.94 -2.96 2.29
N LEU A 72 12.44 -3.86 1.44
CA LEU A 72 11.93 -3.54 0.12
C LEU A 72 10.42 -3.35 0.21
N ASP A 73 9.94 -2.12 -0.02
CA ASP A 73 8.50 -1.81 -0.08
C ASP A 73 8.01 -1.86 -1.52
N VAL A 74 7.23 -2.90 -1.86
CA VAL A 74 6.75 -3.19 -3.21
C VAL A 74 5.36 -2.60 -3.42
N GLY A 75 5.26 -1.61 -4.30
CA GLY A 75 4.06 -0.78 -4.48
C GLY A 75 3.99 0.31 -3.42
N SER A 76 5.11 1.03 -3.24
CA SER A 76 5.33 1.99 -2.16
C SER A 76 4.45 3.25 -2.23
N GLY A 77 3.77 3.49 -3.36
CA GLY A 77 2.91 4.65 -3.55
C GLY A 77 3.64 5.97 -3.26
N LEU A 78 3.06 6.81 -2.42
CA LEU A 78 3.66 8.08 -1.97
C LEU A 78 4.62 7.92 -0.78
N GLY A 79 5.06 6.71 -0.47
CA GLY A 79 6.05 6.41 0.58
C GLY A 79 5.55 6.58 2.01
N GLY A 80 4.24 6.64 2.24
CA GLY A 80 3.66 6.77 3.58
C GLY A 80 4.05 5.64 4.52
N PRO A 81 3.75 4.37 4.15
CA PRO A 81 4.17 3.21 4.93
C PRO A 81 5.68 3.19 5.19
N ALA A 82 6.50 3.42 4.16
CA ALA A 82 7.95 3.45 4.29
C ALA A 82 8.44 4.47 5.35
N ARG A 83 7.95 5.72 5.30
CA ARG A 83 8.30 6.74 6.32
C ARG A 83 7.83 6.35 7.72
N THR A 84 6.66 5.72 7.82
CA THR A 84 6.14 5.20 9.10
C THR A 84 7.04 4.10 9.65
N LEU A 85 7.50 3.17 8.79
CA LEU A 85 8.41 2.10 9.17
C LEU A 85 9.77 2.65 9.64
N VAL A 86 10.33 3.63 8.92
CA VAL A 86 11.57 4.32 9.34
C VAL A 86 11.40 4.98 10.70
N GLU A 87 10.31 5.75 10.89
CA GLU A 87 10.07 6.50 12.12
C GLU A 87 9.86 5.58 13.34
N LYS A 88 9.10 4.48 13.16
CA LYS A 88 8.69 3.63 14.29
C LYS A 88 9.66 2.50 14.59
N PHE A 89 10.35 1.97 13.58
CA PHE A 89 11.17 0.77 13.71
C PHE A 89 12.65 1.00 13.38
N ALA A 90 13.03 2.23 12.97
CA ALA A 90 14.40 2.59 12.60
C ALA A 90 15.00 1.69 11.51
N VAL A 91 14.19 1.21 10.58
CA VAL A 91 14.60 0.41 9.42
C VAL A 91 15.14 1.28 8.29
N LEU A 92 15.73 0.65 7.27
CA LEU A 92 16.12 1.25 6.00
C LEU A 92 15.18 0.77 4.92
N VAL A 93 14.59 1.67 4.14
CA VAL A 93 13.57 1.31 3.15
C VAL A 93 13.99 1.69 1.74
N GLU A 94 13.94 0.73 0.83
CA GLU A 94 13.92 0.96 -0.60
C GLU A 94 12.50 0.70 -1.11
N GLY A 95 11.83 1.75 -1.61
CA GLY A 95 10.48 1.64 -2.16
C GLY A 95 10.51 1.55 -3.68
N ILE A 96 9.68 0.70 -4.24
CA ILE A 96 9.42 0.68 -5.68
C ILE A 96 7.95 0.86 -5.97
N ASP A 97 7.65 1.62 -7.02
CA ASP A 97 6.30 1.76 -7.56
C ASP A 97 6.34 1.78 -9.08
N LEU A 98 5.28 1.31 -9.72
CA LEU A 98 5.17 1.32 -11.17
C LEU A 98 4.96 2.75 -11.69
N THR A 99 4.39 3.64 -10.87
CA THR A 99 4.05 5.03 -11.19
C THR A 99 5.22 5.94 -10.88
N HIS A 100 5.90 6.42 -11.91
CA HIS A 100 7.08 7.29 -11.78
C HIS A 100 6.80 8.55 -10.94
N GLU A 101 5.67 9.21 -11.17
CA GLU A 101 5.29 10.42 -10.42
C GLU A 101 5.13 10.14 -8.92
N PHE A 102 4.60 8.97 -8.54
CA PHE A 102 4.52 8.58 -7.13
C PHE A 102 5.90 8.49 -6.48
N CYS A 103 6.88 7.94 -7.17
CA CYS A 103 8.26 7.87 -6.68
C CYS A 103 8.86 9.28 -6.48
N LEU A 104 8.61 10.20 -7.40
CA LEU A 104 9.07 11.59 -7.27
C LEU A 104 8.43 12.27 -6.05
N VAL A 105 7.11 12.15 -5.89
CA VAL A 105 6.39 12.69 -4.73
C VAL A 105 6.86 12.01 -3.44
N ALA A 106 7.04 10.69 -3.42
CA ALA A 106 7.53 9.94 -2.27
C ALA A 106 8.91 10.43 -1.81
N ASN A 107 9.84 10.62 -2.74
CA ASN A 107 11.18 11.14 -2.43
C ASN A 107 11.11 12.57 -1.86
N GLU A 108 10.29 13.45 -2.43
CA GLU A 108 10.19 14.82 -1.96
C GLU A 108 9.50 14.91 -0.57
N LEU A 109 8.42 14.17 -0.34
CA LEU A 109 7.80 14.10 0.99
C LEU A 109 8.76 13.51 2.04
N THR A 110 9.61 12.57 1.62
CA THR A 110 10.63 11.96 2.48
C THR A 110 11.75 12.95 2.80
N ARG A 111 12.14 13.80 1.83
CA ARG A 111 13.09 14.90 2.04
C ARG A 111 12.53 15.95 3.02
N ILE A 112 11.29 16.37 2.81
CA ILE A 112 10.60 17.35 3.68
C ILE A 112 10.53 16.84 5.12
N THR A 113 10.27 15.55 5.31
CA THR A 113 10.13 14.94 6.65
C THR A 113 11.43 14.43 7.26
N GLY A 114 12.59 14.68 6.60
CA GLY A 114 13.92 14.41 7.16
C GLY A 114 14.35 12.95 7.14
N PHE A 115 13.81 12.11 6.24
CA PHE A 115 14.15 10.67 6.17
C PHE A 115 14.92 10.25 4.91
N SER A 116 15.51 11.19 4.15
CA SER A 116 16.19 10.89 2.88
C SER A 116 17.44 9.99 3.03
N ASP A 117 18.02 9.89 4.21
CA ASP A 117 19.11 8.98 4.53
C ASP A 117 18.66 7.54 4.83
N ARG A 118 17.35 7.32 4.97
CA ARG A 118 16.77 6.03 5.40
C ARG A 118 15.71 5.47 4.47
N ALA A 119 15.11 6.29 3.60
CA ALA A 119 14.13 5.85 2.63
C ALA A 119 14.37 6.50 1.27
N VAL A 120 14.34 5.69 0.20
CA VAL A 120 14.51 6.11 -1.18
C VAL A 120 13.52 5.37 -2.07
N PHE A 121 13.02 6.04 -3.12
CA PHE A 121 11.98 5.48 -3.99
C PHE A 121 12.39 5.56 -5.45
N SER A 122 12.18 4.47 -6.17
CA SER A 122 12.47 4.37 -7.59
C SER A 122 11.34 3.69 -8.36
N GLN A 123 11.21 4.05 -9.64
CA GLN A 123 10.28 3.33 -10.50
C GLN A 123 10.75 1.89 -10.70
N GLY A 124 9.85 0.94 -10.45
CA GLY A 124 10.15 -0.48 -10.56
C GLY A 124 8.91 -1.34 -10.81
N ASN A 125 9.16 -2.59 -11.20
CA ASN A 125 8.10 -3.56 -11.47
C ASN A 125 8.26 -4.77 -10.53
N ALA A 126 7.21 -5.07 -9.78
CA ALA A 126 7.16 -6.22 -8.87
C ALA A 126 7.40 -7.57 -9.55
N LEU A 127 7.20 -7.66 -10.87
CA LEU A 127 7.43 -8.87 -11.67
C LEU A 127 8.88 -9.04 -12.11
N SER A 128 9.73 -8.02 -11.89
CA SER A 128 11.14 -8.03 -12.26
C SER A 128 11.87 -7.05 -11.34
N LEU A 129 12.08 -7.47 -10.09
CA LEU A 129 12.73 -6.65 -9.08
C LEU A 129 14.20 -6.42 -9.45
N THR A 130 14.62 -5.16 -9.44
CA THR A 130 16.03 -4.78 -9.58
C THR A 130 16.77 -5.10 -8.31
N GLY A 131 18.03 -5.50 -8.42
CA GLY A 131 18.88 -5.84 -7.28
C GLY A 131 19.26 -7.31 -7.23
N ASP A 132 20.25 -7.57 -6.38
CA ASP A 132 20.82 -8.89 -6.19
C ASP A 132 19.85 -9.83 -5.45
N SER A 133 20.04 -11.12 -5.62
CA SER A 133 19.39 -12.12 -4.76
C SER A 133 19.90 -11.96 -3.33
N GLU A 134 19.02 -12.26 -2.36
CA GLU A 134 19.40 -12.32 -0.93
C GLU A 134 19.94 -10.97 -0.37
N HIS A 135 19.28 -9.87 -0.76
CA HIS A 135 19.71 -8.53 -0.38
C HIS A 135 18.91 -7.94 0.79
N TYR A 136 17.60 -8.22 0.87
CA TYR A 136 16.69 -7.61 1.85
C TYR A 136 16.42 -8.55 3.03
N ASP A 137 16.30 -7.95 4.23
CA ASP A 137 15.84 -8.64 5.44
C ASP A 137 14.32 -8.82 5.40
N VAL A 138 13.64 -7.85 4.77
CA VAL A 138 12.18 -7.81 4.66
C VAL A 138 11.75 -7.41 3.24
N VAL A 139 10.74 -8.11 2.71
CA VAL A 139 9.91 -7.63 1.59
C VAL A 139 8.53 -7.33 2.15
N TRP A 140 8.09 -6.10 1.91
CA TRP A 140 6.82 -5.55 2.38
C TRP A 140 5.90 -5.24 1.21
N THR A 141 4.61 -5.60 1.32
CA THR A 141 3.58 -5.11 0.39
C THR A 141 2.33 -4.71 1.17
N GLN A 142 1.73 -3.59 0.78
CA GLN A 142 0.53 -3.11 1.47
C GLN A 142 -0.48 -2.55 0.47
N GLN A 143 -1.44 -3.40 0.09
CA GLN A 143 -2.49 -3.11 -0.88
C GLN A 143 -1.96 -2.69 -2.27
N SER A 144 -1.04 -3.47 -2.79
CA SER A 144 -0.50 -3.37 -4.16
C SER A 144 -0.82 -4.60 -5.02
N CYS A 145 -0.99 -5.77 -4.39
CA CYS A 145 -1.19 -7.03 -5.10
C CYS A 145 -2.45 -7.07 -5.98
N MET A 146 -3.49 -6.31 -5.66
CA MET A 146 -4.73 -6.32 -6.43
C MET A 146 -4.57 -5.79 -7.87
N ASN A 147 -3.52 -5.05 -8.16
CA ASN A 147 -3.19 -4.58 -9.51
C ASN A 147 -2.17 -5.50 -10.24
N ILE A 148 -1.69 -6.56 -9.60
CA ILE A 148 -0.69 -7.47 -10.16
C ILE A 148 -1.39 -8.75 -10.65
N GLU A 149 -1.36 -9.01 -11.96
CA GLU A 149 -1.98 -10.19 -12.55
C GLU A 149 -1.18 -11.46 -12.24
N ASP A 150 0.13 -11.45 -12.49
CA ASP A 150 1.03 -12.60 -12.25
C ASP A 150 1.59 -12.57 -10.82
N LYS A 151 0.77 -12.97 -9.87
CA LYS A 151 1.15 -13.03 -8.45
C LYS A 151 2.24 -14.07 -8.18
N ARG A 152 2.27 -15.16 -8.93
CA ARG A 152 3.31 -16.20 -8.77
C ARG A 152 4.69 -15.65 -9.11
N ARG A 153 4.78 -14.87 -10.19
CA ARG A 153 6.03 -14.20 -10.55
C ARG A 153 6.46 -13.18 -9.49
N MET A 154 5.54 -12.37 -9.00
CA MET A 154 5.80 -11.43 -7.90
C MET A 154 6.33 -12.17 -6.66
N LEU A 155 5.69 -13.27 -6.24
CA LEU A 155 6.11 -14.06 -5.08
C LEU A 155 7.49 -14.70 -5.29
N SER A 156 7.77 -15.19 -6.50
CA SER A 156 9.09 -15.73 -6.87
C SER A 156 10.19 -14.65 -6.78
N GLU A 157 9.91 -13.41 -7.22
CA GLU A 157 10.84 -12.30 -7.10
C GLU A 157 11.04 -11.88 -5.64
N ALA A 158 9.95 -11.79 -4.86
CA ALA A 158 10.02 -11.51 -3.42
C ALA A 158 10.90 -12.55 -2.70
N TYR A 159 10.72 -13.83 -3.01
CA TYR A 159 11.54 -14.90 -2.46
C TYR A 159 13.01 -14.77 -2.87
N ARG A 160 13.27 -14.46 -4.15
CA ARG A 160 14.62 -14.32 -4.69
C ARG A 160 15.42 -13.23 -3.96
N VAL A 161 14.83 -12.05 -3.77
CA VAL A 161 15.55 -10.89 -3.21
C VAL A 161 15.68 -10.94 -1.69
N LEU A 162 14.87 -11.74 -1.00
CA LEU A 162 14.98 -11.95 0.44
C LEU A 162 16.22 -12.77 0.80
N LYS A 163 16.92 -12.37 1.85
CA LYS A 163 17.98 -13.15 2.50
C LYS A 163 17.42 -14.47 3.04
N PRO A 164 18.24 -15.53 3.20
CA PRO A 164 17.88 -16.69 4.00
C PRO A 164 17.44 -16.25 5.41
N GLY A 165 16.26 -16.71 5.86
CA GLY A 165 15.64 -16.29 7.11
C GLY A 165 14.94 -14.92 7.06
N GLY A 166 14.97 -14.24 5.92
CA GLY A 166 14.25 -12.99 5.69
C GLY A 166 12.73 -13.16 5.75
N THR A 167 12.00 -12.06 5.80
CA THR A 167 10.56 -12.07 6.06
C THR A 167 9.78 -11.41 4.94
N PHE A 168 8.77 -12.10 4.40
CA PHE A 168 7.75 -11.51 3.53
C PHE A 168 6.55 -11.10 4.39
N ILE A 169 6.17 -9.84 4.30
CA ILE A 169 5.13 -9.22 5.13
C ILE A 169 4.14 -8.53 4.22
N PHE A 170 2.85 -8.72 4.48
CA PHE A 170 1.84 -8.02 3.69
C PHE A 170 0.55 -7.73 4.46
N GLN A 171 -0.17 -6.72 3.97
CA GLN A 171 -1.59 -6.52 4.20
C GLN A 171 -2.26 -6.28 2.86
N GLU A 172 -3.10 -7.22 2.42
CA GLU A 172 -3.64 -7.19 1.06
C GLU A 172 -5.15 -7.43 1.01
N VAL A 173 -5.75 -6.94 -0.08
CA VAL A 173 -7.16 -7.19 -0.42
C VAL A 173 -7.25 -8.39 -1.34
N PHE A 174 -8.07 -9.37 -0.97
CA PHE A 174 -8.34 -10.57 -1.75
C PHE A 174 -9.81 -10.67 -2.13
N ALA A 175 -10.15 -11.57 -3.05
CA ALA A 175 -11.53 -11.96 -3.28
C ALA A 175 -12.14 -12.50 -1.97
N GLY A 176 -13.36 -12.12 -1.70
CA GLY A 176 -14.09 -12.62 -0.53
C GLY A 176 -14.68 -14.01 -0.77
N ASP A 177 -15.34 -14.54 0.26
CA ASP A 177 -15.94 -15.87 0.23
C ASP A 177 -17.25 -15.91 -0.54
N ARG A 178 -17.82 -14.74 -0.86
CA ARG A 178 -19.07 -14.62 -1.60
C ARG A 178 -18.80 -14.44 -3.08
N GLU A 179 -19.40 -15.28 -3.90
CA GLU A 179 -19.36 -15.12 -5.35
C GLU A 179 -20.06 -13.85 -5.79
N GLY A 180 -19.50 -13.17 -6.79
CA GLY A 180 -20.08 -11.97 -7.40
C GLY A 180 -19.03 -10.96 -7.83
N ALA A 181 -19.43 -10.07 -8.73
CA ALA A 181 -18.58 -8.96 -9.14
C ALA A 181 -18.49 -7.90 -8.04
N ILE A 182 -17.29 -7.39 -7.79
CA ILE A 182 -17.09 -6.26 -6.88
C ILE A 182 -17.77 -5.00 -7.45
N ARG A 183 -18.24 -4.15 -6.56
CA ARG A 183 -18.71 -2.81 -6.95
C ARG A 183 -17.54 -1.92 -7.29
N LEU A 184 -17.57 -1.35 -8.47
CA LEU A 184 -16.62 -0.37 -8.97
C LEU A 184 -17.24 1.04 -8.99
N PRO A 185 -16.45 2.13 -9.02
CA PRO A 185 -14.98 2.12 -8.87
C PRO A 185 -14.53 1.85 -7.43
N VAL A 186 -13.31 1.35 -7.28
CA VAL A 186 -12.60 1.20 -6.00
C VAL A 186 -11.23 1.90 -6.12
N PRO A 187 -10.53 2.20 -5.01
CA PRO A 187 -9.26 2.94 -5.05
C PRO A 187 -8.21 2.37 -6.01
N TRP A 188 -8.17 1.05 -6.20
CA TRP A 188 -7.21 0.38 -7.07
C TRP A 188 -7.73 0.10 -8.50
N ALA A 189 -9.04 0.30 -8.76
CA ALA A 189 -9.60 -0.01 -10.08
C ALA A 189 -10.88 0.78 -10.38
N ARG A 190 -10.90 1.45 -11.53
CA ARG A 190 -12.13 2.00 -12.11
C ARG A 190 -12.90 0.97 -12.94
N LYS A 191 -12.19 0.00 -13.50
CA LYS A 191 -12.72 -1.05 -14.38
C LYS A 191 -12.23 -2.42 -13.91
N SER A 192 -12.98 -3.47 -14.24
CA SER A 192 -12.67 -4.87 -13.86
C SER A 192 -11.31 -5.35 -14.34
N GLU A 193 -10.88 -4.89 -15.51
CA GLU A 193 -9.60 -5.27 -16.15
C GLU A 193 -8.36 -4.80 -15.39
N MET A 194 -8.55 -3.94 -14.38
CA MET A 194 -7.48 -3.46 -13.49
C MET A 194 -7.43 -4.20 -12.15
N SER A 195 -8.39 -5.07 -11.87
CA SER A 195 -8.54 -5.72 -10.56
C SER A 195 -8.37 -7.23 -10.66
N PHE A 196 -7.23 -7.72 -10.18
CA PHE A 196 -6.84 -9.13 -10.22
C PHE A 196 -6.93 -9.77 -8.82
N LEU A 197 -8.12 -9.74 -8.22
CA LEU A 197 -8.33 -10.35 -6.91
C LEU A 197 -8.32 -11.87 -7.00
N TRP A 198 -7.48 -12.51 -6.19
CA TRP A 198 -7.48 -13.94 -6.01
C TRP A 198 -8.14 -14.31 -4.68
N PRO A 199 -8.76 -15.50 -4.57
CA PRO A 199 -9.17 -16.02 -3.27
C PRO A 199 -8.01 -16.10 -2.29
N ALA A 200 -8.26 -15.79 -1.01
CA ALA A 200 -7.22 -15.76 0.02
C ALA A 200 -6.43 -17.08 0.12
N GLU A 201 -7.11 -18.22 0.07
CA GLU A 201 -6.46 -19.54 0.10
C GLU A 201 -5.60 -19.82 -1.14
N ALA A 202 -5.97 -19.31 -2.32
CA ALA A 202 -5.15 -19.47 -3.52
C ALA A 202 -3.82 -18.71 -3.40
N ILE A 203 -3.85 -17.50 -2.82
CA ILE A 203 -2.64 -16.74 -2.52
C ILE A 203 -1.79 -17.43 -1.46
N ARG A 204 -2.41 -17.89 -0.36
CA ARG A 204 -1.72 -18.62 0.70
C ARG A 204 -0.96 -19.82 0.15
N ASN A 205 -1.64 -20.64 -0.65
CA ASN A 205 -1.02 -21.80 -1.29
C ASN A 205 0.13 -21.39 -2.22
N SER A 206 -0.03 -20.33 -3.01
CA SER A 206 1.03 -19.85 -3.91
C SER A 206 2.25 -19.30 -3.16
N ILE A 207 2.06 -18.69 -1.97
CA ILE A 207 3.16 -18.27 -1.09
C ILE A 207 3.93 -19.51 -0.60
N LEU A 208 3.24 -20.54 -0.14
CA LEU A 208 3.85 -21.80 0.31
C LEU A 208 4.55 -22.54 -0.86
N GLU A 209 3.94 -22.58 -2.04
CA GLU A 209 4.54 -23.13 -3.27
C GLU A 209 5.82 -22.40 -3.69
N ALA A 210 5.92 -21.09 -3.43
CA ALA A 210 7.12 -20.31 -3.70
C ALA A 210 8.27 -20.60 -2.72
N GLY A 211 8.04 -21.41 -1.68
CA GLY A 211 9.05 -21.86 -0.71
C GLY A 211 8.99 -21.15 0.63
N PHE A 212 8.05 -20.24 0.85
CA PHE A 212 7.89 -19.56 2.12
C PHE A 212 7.29 -20.46 3.20
N ILE A 213 7.65 -20.19 4.46
CA ILE A 213 7.11 -20.85 5.64
C ILE A 213 6.18 -19.86 6.35
N GLU A 214 4.93 -20.27 6.57
CA GLU A 214 3.94 -19.44 7.24
C GLU A 214 4.26 -19.27 8.72
N ASN A 215 4.27 -18.01 9.16
CA ASN A 215 4.32 -17.66 10.57
C ASN A 215 2.98 -17.08 11.04
N ILE A 216 2.41 -16.15 10.27
CA ILE A 216 1.11 -15.52 10.58
C ILE A 216 0.27 -15.44 9.31
N TRP A 217 -1.00 -15.86 9.42
CA TRP A 217 -2.04 -15.65 8.41
C TRP A 217 -3.32 -15.23 9.13
N LYS A 218 -3.73 -13.97 8.95
CA LYS A 218 -4.80 -13.38 9.74
C LYS A 218 -5.81 -12.65 8.86
N ASN A 219 -7.08 -13.06 8.94
CA ASN A 219 -8.19 -12.30 8.38
C ASN A 219 -8.52 -11.11 9.29
N VAL A 220 -8.43 -9.90 8.76
CA VAL A 220 -8.68 -8.64 9.48
C VAL A 220 -9.90 -7.88 8.93
N THR A 221 -10.69 -8.53 8.07
CA THR A 221 -11.85 -7.93 7.39
C THR A 221 -12.84 -7.31 8.38
N THR A 222 -13.23 -8.06 9.41
CA THR A 222 -14.22 -7.60 10.41
C THR A 222 -13.68 -6.43 11.23
N GLN A 223 -12.39 -6.46 11.58
CA GLN A 223 -11.73 -5.37 12.29
C GLN A 223 -11.85 -4.06 11.50
N TYR A 224 -11.49 -4.06 10.22
CA TYR A 224 -11.54 -2.84 9.40
C TYR A 224 -12.96 -2.40 9.06
N LEU A 225 -13.92 -3.33 8.91
CA LEU A 225 -15.32 -2.96 8.78
C LEU A 225 -15.82 -2.16 9.99
N GLU A 226 -15.45 -2.58 11.19
CA GLU A 226 -15.83 -1.87 12.41
C GLU A 226 -15.15 -0.51 12.51
N GLU A 227 -13.85 -0.42 12.21
CA GLU A 227 -13.13 0.86 12.15
C GLU A 227 -13.76 1.84 11.14
N TYR A 228 -14.21 1.37 9.96
CA TYR A 228 -14.93 2.19 9.00
C TYR A 228 -16.28 2.68 9.52
N ARG A 229 -17.03 1.85 10.25
CA ARG A 229 -18.31 2.23 10.87
C ARG A 229 -18.11 3.33 11.90
N VAL A 230 -17.18 3.13 12.82
CA VAL A 230 -16.84 4.12 13.86
C VAL A 230 -16.38 5.45 13.26
N THR A 231 -15.55 5.39 12.21
CA THR A 231 -15.08 6.61 11.53
C THR A 231 -16.21 7.32 10.79
N ALA A 232 -17.13 6.57 10.14
CA ALA A 232 -18.26 7.15 9.44
C ALA A 232 -19.25 7.86 10.39
N GLU A 233 -19.43 7.35 11.60
CA GLU A 233 -20.23 8.00 12.64
C GLU A 233 -19.61 9.30 13.11
N LYS A 234 -18.28 9.32 13.33
CA LYS A 234 -17.55 10.52 13.76
C LYS A 234 -17.48 11.62 12.69
N THR A 235 -17.41 11.24 11.41
CA THR A 235 -17.31 12.21 10.29
C THR A 235 -18.65 12.73 9.77
N ARG A 236 -19.77 12.21 10.25
CA ARG A 236 -21.11 12.73 9.89
C ARG A 236 -21.30 14.22 10.24
N ASP A 237 -20.61 14.67 11.27
CA ASP A 237 -20.74 16.05 11.79
C ASP A 237 -19.65 17.01 11.29
N SER A 238 -18.64 16.55 10.54
CA SER A 238 -17.56 17.40 10.03
C SER A 238 -17.64 17.54 8.51
N MET A 239 -18.35 18.57 8.05
CA MET A 239 -18.31 19.08 6.68
C MET A 239 -17.12 20.04 6.52
N GLN A 240 -15.89 19.53 6.40
CA GLN A 240 -14.74 20.32 5.96
C GLN A 240 -14.09 19.70 4.74
N SER A 241 -14.15 20.42 3.62
CA SER A 241 -13.71 19.98 2.28
C SER A 241 -12.28 20.37 1.89
N SER A 242 -11.45 20.81 2.85
CA SER A 242 -10.08 21.26 2.58
C SER A 242 -9.07 20.62 3.52
N THR A 243 -9.02 19.28 3.55
CA THR A 243 -8.03 18.56 4.35
C THR A 243 -7.16 17.73 3.43
N LEU A 244 -5.91 17.48 3.82
CA LEU A 244 -5.08 16.46 3.15
C LEU A 244 -5.80 15.13 3.16
N GLY A 245 -5.85 14.44 2.02
CA GLY A 245 -6.52 13.15 1.93
C GLY A 245 -6.45 12.52 0.54
N VAL A 246 -6.92 11.29 0.47
CA VAL A 246 -6.87 10.45 -0.74
C VAL A 246 -7.60 11.03 -1.96
N HIS A 247 -8.48 12.02 -1.77
CA HIS A 247 -9.15 12.70 -2.88
C HIS A 247 -8.18 13.49 -3.78
N LEU A 248 -7.00 13.87 -3.26
CA LEU A 248 -5.95 14.49 -4.06
C LEU A 248 -5.34 13.53 -5.09
N LEU A 249 -5.41 12.21 -4.82
CA LEU A 249 -4.98 11.14 -5.73
C LEU A 249 -6.14 10.64 -6.61
N LEU A 250 -7.29 10.39 -5.98
CA LEU A 250 -8.41 9.67 -6.61
C LEU A 250 -9.45 10.62 -7.24
N GLY A 251 -9.30 11.92 -7.00
CA GLY A 251 -10.21 12.94 -7.54
C GLY A 251 -11.61 12.88 -6.94
N ASN A 252 -12.59 13.36 -7.69
CA ASN A 252 -13.99 13.49 -7.24
C ASN A 252 -14.67 12.15 -6.89
N GLU A 253 -14.13 11.03 -7.37
CA GLU A 253 -14.68 9.70 -7.11
C GLU A 253 -14.21 9.09 -5.79
N ALA A 254 -13.25 9.69 -5.09
CA ALA A 254 -12.68 9.14 -3.85
C ALA A 254 -13.73 8.73 -2.81
N LYS A 255 -14.77 9.56 -2.63
CA LYS A 255 -15.88 9.26 -1.71
C LYS A 255 -16.70 8.04 -2.15
N LEU A 256 -16.97 7.92 -3.45
CA LEU A 256 -17.68 6.77 -4.03
C LEU A 256 -16.83 5.50 -3.93
N MET A 257 -15.54 5.59 -4.26
CA MET A 257 -14.59 4.48 -4.16
C MET A 257 -14.53 3.94 -2.74
N ARG A 258 -14.40 4.83 -1.74
CA ARG A 258 -14.41 4.44 -0.32
C ARG A 258 -15.72 3.74 0.08
N LYS A 259 -16.86 4.29 -0.35
CA LYS A 259 -18.17 3.66 -0.10
C LYS A 259 -18.24 2.27 -0.71
N ASN A 260 -17.77 2.09 -1.95
CA ASN A 260 -17.77 0.80 -2.63
C ASN A 260 -16.87 -0.22 -1.93
N VAL A 261 -15.71 0.20 -1.38
CA VAL A 261 -14.86 -0.69 -0.55
C VAL A 261 -15.64 -1.21 0.65
N VAL A 262 -16.30 -0.33 1.40
CA VAL A 262 -17.11 -0.71 2.57
C VAL A 262 -18.26 -1.63 2.16
N ASP A 263 -18.96 -1.33 1.06
CA ASP A 263 -20.04 -2.15 0.53
C ASP A 263 -19.53 -3.55 0.11
N ASN A 264 -18.36 -3.63 -0.54
CA ASN A 264 -17.75 -4.90 -0.95
C ASN A 264 -17.32 -5.74 0.25
N LEU A 265 -16.66 -5.11 1.26
CA LEU A 265 -16.29 -5.77 2.51
C LEU A 265 -17.52 -6.30 3.27
N SER A 266 -18.56 -5.46 3.44
CA SER A 266 -19.77 -5.83 4.19
C SER A 266 -20.59 -6.93 3.53
N LYS A 267 -20.46 -7.07 2.21
CA LYS A 267 -21.10 -8.13 1.42
C LYS A 267 -20.28 -9.40 1.28
N GLY A 268 -19.04 -9.40 1.79
CA GLY A 268 -18.12 -10.53 1.65
C GLY A 268 -17.63 -10.74 0.21
N LEU A 269 -17.64 -9.69 -0.63
CA LEU A 269 -17.11 -9.73 -2.00
C LEU A 269 -15.60 -9.55 -2.04
N ILE A 270 -15.05 -8.87 -1.03
CA ILE A 270 -13.62 -8.74 -0.78
C ILE A 270 -13.31 -9.02 0.68
N SER A 271 -12.09 -9.41 0.96
CA SER A 271 -11.55 -9.65 2.29
C SER A 271 -10.17 -9.01 2.44
N VAL A 272 -9.76 -8.74 3.67
CA VAL A 272 -8.43 -8.18 3.98
C VAL A 272 -7.69 -9.15 4.87
N TYR A 273 -6.47 -9.47 4.47
CA TYR A 273 -5.59 -10.36 5.23
C TYR A 273 -4.25 -9.71 5.51
N GLN A 274 -3.70 -10.07 6.65
CA GLN A 274 -2.32 -9.80 7.02
C GLN A 274 -1.55 -11.12 7.05
N GLY A 275 -0.32 -11.12 6.52
CA GLY A 275 0.54 -12.28 6.51
C GLY A 275 1.98 -11.94 6.85
N VAL A 276 2.62 -12.88 7.56
CA VAL A 276 4.06 -12.87 7.87
C VAL A 276 4.59 -14.26 7.53
N PHE A 277 5.55 -14.31 6.63
CA PHE A 277 6.12 -15.56 6.13
C PHE A 277 7.65 -15.48 6.15
N LYS A 278 8.31 -16.59 6.42
CA LYS A 278 9.78 -16.71 6.42
C LYS A 278 10.29 -17.38 5.14
N LYS A 279 11.43 -16.88 4.63
CA LYS A 279 12.23 -17.58 3.62
C LYS A 279 13.11 -18.63 4.26
#